data_1e768b5c0b6b5b8029fd29e84af68608
#
_entry.id   1e768b5c0b6b5b8029fd29e84af68608
#
_cell.length_a   1.000
_cell.length_b   1.000
_cell.length_c   1.000
_cell.angle_alpha   90.00
_cell.angle_beta   90.00
_cell.angle_gamma   90.00
#
_symmetry.space_group_name_H-M   'P 1'
#
loop_
_entity.id
_entity.type
_entity.pdbx_description
1 polymer ?
#
loop_
_entity_poly.entity_id
_entity_poly.type
_entity_poly.pdbx_seq_one_letter_code
_entity_poly.pdbx_strand_id
1 'polypeptide(L)'
;MLTKLLCEFGATALMIIFGVGVHCDTVLKGTKYQGSGHMFAITTWSFGISVALFIFGGAVCMNPAMVLAQCIVGLVPWSSCIPFMIADMLGGFAGAVIAWLMYADEFKASDGVVDPIAQRNIFSTNPTTEGTNYARNFYLHLCVHQRHPRCR
;
A
#
# COMPACT_ATOMS: atom_id res chain seq x y z
N MET A 1 -7.13 24.87 -2.82
CA MET A 1 -7.53 23.53 -3.29
C MET A 1 -6.38 22.81 -3.98
N LEU A 2 -5.72 23.38 -4.98
CA LEU A 2 -4.61 22.75 -5.71
C LEU A 2 -3.48 22.25 -4.79
N THR A 3 -3.02 23.06 -3.85
CA THR A 3 -1.95 22.65 -2.90
C THR A 3 -2.33 21.41 -2.11
N LYS A 4 -3.58 21.31 -1.64
CA LYS A 4 -4.05 20.13 -0.90
C LYS A 4 -4.10 18.88 -1.78
N LEU A 5 -4.51 19.00 -3.05
CA LEU A 5 -4.49 17.90 -4.02
C LEU A 5 -3.07 17.42 -4.30
N LEU A 6 -2.12 18.34 -4.44
CA LEU A 6 -0.71 18.00 -4.62
C LEU A 6 -0.12 17.33 -3.37
N CYS A 7 -0.54 17.74 -2.17
CA CYS A 7 -0.14 17.08 -0.92
C CYS A 7 -0.70 15.65 -0.83
N GLU A 8 -1.99 15.42 -1.14
CA GLU A 8 -2.57 14.09 -1.16
C GLU A 8 -1.86 13.18 -2.18
N PHE A 9 -1.69 13.68 -3.41
CA PHE A 9 -0.96 12.95 -4.46
C PHE A 9 0.47 12.60 -4.02
N GLY A 10 1.25 13.59 -3.55
CA GLY A 10 2.65 13.40 -3.17
C GLY A 10 2.81 12.50 -1.94
N ALA A 11 1.96 12.66 -0.94
CA ALA A 11 1.97 11.85 0.27
C ALA A 11 1.65 10.38 -0.04
N THR A 12 0.62 10.16 -0.86
CA THR A 12 0.25 8.80 -1.28
C THR A 12 1.35 8.16 -2.14
N ALA A 13 1.92 8.91 -3.09
CA ALA A 13 3.02 8.41 -3.91
C ALA A 13 4.22 8.01 -3.05
N LEU A 14 4.60 8.85 -2.09
CA LEU A 14 5.72 8.56 -1.19
C LEU A 14 5.45 7.34 -0.31
N MET A 15 4.27 7.24 0.29
CA MET A 15 3.86 6.08 1.07
C MET A 15 3.94 4.78 0.25
N ILE A 16 3.46 4.80 -0.99
CA ILE A 16 3.46 3.62 -1.88
C ILE A 16 4.88 3.26 -2.34
N ILE A 17 5.78 4.22 -2.55
CA ILE A 17 7.18 3.93 -2.86
C ILE A 17 7.81 3.09 -1.74
N PHE A 18 7.61 3.46 -0.47
CA PHE A 18 8.10 2.66 0.67
C PHE A 18 7.40 1.31 0.76
N GLY A 19 6.07 1.28 0.65
CA GLY A 19 5.28 0.08 0.81
C GLY A 19 5.48 -0.95 -0.30
N VAL A 20 5.45 -0.54 -1.56
CA VAL A 20 5.74 -1.43 -2.70
C VAL A 20 7.23 -1.77 -2.73
N GLY A 21 8.10 -0.80 -2.44
CA GLY A 21 9.55 -1.01 -2.37
C GLY A 21 9.94 -2.12 -1.40
N VAL A 22 9.39 -2.13 -0.19
CA VAL A 22 9.69 -3.21 0.77
C VAL A 22 9.16 -4.56 0.32
N HIS A 23 8.04 -4.60 -0.41
CA HIS A 23 7.56 -5.87 -0.98
C HIS A 23 8.45 -6.33 -2.14
N CYS A 24 8.97 -5.43 -2.97
CA CYS A 24 10.01 -5.76 -3.94
C CYS A 24 11.24 -6.36 -3.25
N ASP A 25 11.72 -5.71 -2.19
CA ASP A 25 12.90 -6.15 -1.44
C ASP A 25 12.71 -7.52 -0.77
N THR A 26 11.51 -7.85 -0.31
CA THR A 26 11.24 -9.13 0.36
C THR A 26 10.96 -10.29 -0.60
N VAL A 27 10.46 -10.02 -1.80
CA VAL A 27 9.96 -11.03 -2.74
C VAL A 27 10.93 -11.29 -3.89
N LEU A 28 11.53 -10.25 -4.48
CA LEU A 28 12.35 -10.37 -5.68
C LEU A 28 13.70 -11.02 -5.40
N LYS A 29 14.22 -11.72 -6.42
CA LYS A 29 15.52 -12.40 -6.33
C LYS A 29 16.67 -11.39 -6.36
N GLY A 30 17.67 -11.63 -5.50
CA GLY A 30 18.91 -10.85 -5.50
C GLY A 30 18.88 -9.59 -4.66
N THR A 31 17.75 -9.25 -4.07
CA THR A 31 17.63 -8.16 -3.10
C THR A 31 18.29 -8.52 -1.76
N LYS A 32 18.76 -7.52 -1.03
CA LYS A 32 19.44 -7.73 0.26
C LYS A 32 18.54 -8.31 1.34
N TYR A 33 17.24 -8.04 1.27
CA TYR A 33 16.27 -8.40 2.30
C TYR A 33 15.27 -9.45 1.85
N GLN A 34 15.63 -10.23 0.81
CA GLN A 34 14.79 -11.33 0.34
C GLN A 34 14.47 -12.28 1.49
N GLY A 35 13.19 -12.53 1.73
CA GLY A 35 12.72 -13.42 2.80
C GLY A 35 12.77 -12.85 4.22
N SER A 36 13.04 -11.54 4.42
CA SER A 36 13.16 -10.92 5.75
C SER A 36 11.86 -10.87 6.57
N GLY A 37 10.72 -11.23 5.96
CA GLY A 37 9.48 -11.49 6.68
C GLY A 37 8.62 -10.25 6.99
N HIS A 38 7.53 -10.52 7.69
CA HIS A 38 6.40 -9.59 7.86
C HIS A 38 6.73 -8.36 8.71
N MET A 39 7.58 -8.52 9.74
CA MET A 39 7.94 -7.40 10.62
C MET A 39 8.72 -6.32 9.89
N PHE A 40 9.61 -6.70 8.96
CA PHE A 40 10.34 -5.75 8.14
C PHE A 40 9.39 -4.95 7.24
N ALA A 41 8.43 -5.62 6.61
CA ALA A 41 7.41 -4.96 5.78
C ALA A 41 6.55 -3.98 6.61
N ILE A 42 6.03 -4.40 7.77
CA ILE A 42 5.19 -3.55 8.62
C ILE A 42 5.96 -2.32 9.10
N THR A 43 7.22 -2.48 9.51
CA THR A 43 8.06 -1.36 9.97
C THR A 43 8.30 -0.35 8.85
N THR A 44 8.60 -0.82 7.64
CA THR A 44 8.83 0.05 6.48
C THR A 44 7.56 0.78 6.05
N TRP A 45 6.40 0.11 6.05
CA TRP A 45 5.11 0.76 5.82
C TRP A 45 4.83 1.86 6.84
N SER A 46 5.02 1.56 8.13
CA SER A 46 4.79 2.53 9.22
C SER A 46 5.72 3.74 9.09
N PHE A 47 6.98 3.50 8.73
CA PHE A 47 7.95 4.56 8.49
C PHE A 47 7.56 5.41 7.29
N GLY A 48 7.18 4.80 6.16
CA GLY A 48 6.73 5.50 4.96
C GLY A 48 5.53 6.40 5.20
N ILE A 49 4.53 5.91 5.93
CA ILE A 49 3.37 6.71 6.35
C ILE A 49 3.81 7.88 7.23
N SER A 50 4.65 7.63 8.23
CA SER A 50 5.13 8.68 9.15
C SER A 50 5.90 9.77 8.43
N VAL A 51 6.78 9.41 7.50
CA VAL A 51 7.56 10.37 6.69
C VAL A 51 6.62 11.18 5.77
N ALA A 52 5.64 10.54 5.14
CA ALA A 52 4.66 11.22 4.30
C ALA A 52 3.85 12.25 5.12
N LEU A 53 3.36 11.87 6.29
CA LEU A 53 2.65 12.78 7.21
C LEU A 53 3.53 13.93 7.67
N PHE A 54 4.81 13.69 7.93
CA PHE A 54 5.75 14.71 8.36
C PHE A 54 6.03 15.74 7.26
N ILE A 55 6.21 15.29 6.01
CA ILE A 55 6.56 16.15 4.87
C ILE A 55 5.34 16.95 4.38
N PHE A 56 4.19 16.28 4.22
CA PHE A 56 3.00 16.86 3.59
C PHE A 56 1.98 17.41 4.59
N GLY A 57 2.27 17.27 5.89
CA GLY A 57 1.40 17.69 6.98
C GLY A 57 0.37 16.64 7.39
N GLY A 58 0.05 16.58 8.68
CA GLY A 58 -0.81 15.56 9.27
C GLY A 58 -2.29 15.55 8.84
N ALA A 59 -2.66 16.43 7.91
CA ALA A 59 -4.03 16.53 7.38
C ALA A 59 -4.26 15.74 6.08
N VAL A 60 -3.22 15.08 5.52
CA VAL A 60 -3.35 14.23 4.33
C VAL A 60 -3.95 12.88 4.69
N CYS A 61 -4.81 12.36 3.82
CA CYS A 61 -5.53 11.10 4.04
C CYS A 61 -4.78 9.89 3.46
N MET A 62 -4.12 10.05 2.32
CA MET A 62 -3.37 9.01 1.58
C MET A 62 -4.18 7.72 1.32
N ASN A 63 -5.50 7.82 1.39
CA ASN A 63 -6.40 6.68 1.25
C ASN A 63 -7.81 7.16 0.86
N PRO A 64 -8.34 6.77 -0.31
CA PRO A 64 -9.68 7.16 -0.75
C PRO A 64 -10.80 6.80 0.26
N ALA A 65 -10.68 5.66 0.95
CA ALA A 65 -11.67 5.26 1.96
C ALA A 65 -11.61 6.17 3.20
N MET A 66 -10.41 6.64 3.58
CA MET A 66 -10.26 7.61 4.67
C MET A 66 -10.83 8.97 4.28
N VAL A 67 -10.60 9.43 3.04
CA VAL A 67 -11.23 10.65 2.50
C VAL A 67 -12.75 10.57 2.61
N LEU A 68 -13.34 9.45 2.18
CA LEU A 68 -14.78 9.24 2.27
C LEU A 68 -15.27 9.27 3.73
N ALA A 69 -14.58 8.59 4.63
CA ALA A 69 -14.91 8.58 6.05
C ALA A 69 -14.86 10.01 6.65
N GLN A 70 -13.84 10.79 6.31
CA GLN A 70 -13.73 12.19 6.77
C GLN A 70 -14.85 13.09 6.20
N CYS A 71 -15.32 12.83 4.98
CA CYS A 71 -16.48 13.52 4.43
C CYS A 71 -17.77 13.18 5.20
N ILE A 72 -17.95 11.89 5.55
CA ILE A 72 -19.14 11.43 6.30
C ILE A 72 -19.21 12.08 7.69
N VAL A 73 -18.07 12.19 8.38
CA VAL A 73 -18.02 12.83 9.72
C VAL A 73 -17.89 14.37 9.66
N GLY A 74 -17.92 14.97 8.48
CA GLY A 74 -17.92 16.43 8.28
C GLY A 74 -16.56 17.12 8.44
N LEU A 75 -15.45 16.40 8.50
CA LEU A 75 -14.10 16.96 8.57
C LEU A 75 -13.60 17.48 7.23
N VAL A 76 -14.06 16.87 6.12
CA VAL A 76 -13.76 17.29 4.75
C VAL A 76 -15.07 17.61 4.03
N PRO A 77 -15.17 18.74 3.32
CA PRO A 77 -16.37 19.08 2.57
C PRO A 77 -16.57 18.12 1.40
N TRP A 78 -17.82 17.73 1.14
CA TRP A 78 -18.17 16.79 0.05
C TRP A 78 -17.70 17.23 -1.34
N SER A 79 -17.56 18.54 -1.57
CA SER A 79 -17.00 19.09 -2.81
C SER A 79 -15.53 18.70 -3.05
N SER A 80 -14.81 18.35 -1.99
CA SER A 80 -13.40 17.93 -2.03
C SER A 80 -13.23 16.40 -2.05
N CYS A 81 -14.29 15.64 -1.78
CA CYS A 81 -14.24 14.19 -1.65
C CYS A 81 -13.68 13.52 -2.91
N ILE A 82 -14.35 13.70 -4.04
CA ILE A 82 -13.94 13.08 -5.32
C ILE A 82 -12.57 13.56 -5.78
N PRO A 83 -12.25 14.88 -5.78
CA PRO A 83 -10.91 15.34 -6.12
C PRO A 83 -9.79 14.73 -5.29
N PHE A 84 -9.97 14.59 -3.98
CA PHE A 84 -8.95 13.98 -3.10
C PHE A 84 -8.80 12.49 -3.36
N MET A 85 -9.90 11.75 -3.52
CA MET A 85 -9.85 10.33 -3.89
C MET A 85 -9.09 10.09 -5.20
N ILE A 86 -9.32 10.95 -6.21
CA ILE A 86 -8.59 10.88 -7.49
C ILE A 86 -7.10 11.18 -7.28
N ALA A 87 -6.76 12.19 -6.46
CA ALA A 87 -5.38 12.52 -6.16
C ALA A 87 -4.66 11.35 -5.48
N ASP A 88 -5.30 10.68 -4.51
CA ASP A 88 -4.77 9.48 -3.84
C ASP A 88 -4.54 8.34 -4.83
N MET A 89 -5.52 8.05 -5.71
CA MET A 89 -5.38 6.98 -6.71
C MET A 89 -4.24 7.25 -7.69
N LEU A 90 -4.14 8.48 -8.18
CA LEU A 90 -3.05 8.88 -9.10
C LEU A 90 -1.69 8.85 -8.38
N GLY A 91 -1.64 9.30 -7.13
CA GLY A 91 -0.44 9.22 -6.28
C GLY A 91 -0.01 7.77 -6.06
N GLY A 92 -0.96 6.90 -5.74
CA GLY A 92 -0.71 5.46 -5.58
C GLY A 92 -0.15 4.83 -6.85
N PHE A 93 -0.74 5.13 -8.00
CA PHE A 93 -0.25 4.64 -9.29
C PHE A 93 1.16 5.17 -9.60
N ALA A 94 1.41 6.46 -9.42
CA ALA A 94 2.72 7.07 -9.66
C ALA A 94 3.79 6.46 -8.73
N GLY A 95 3.49 6.27 -7.43
CA GLY A 95 4.37 5.63 -6.48
C GLY A 95 4.72 4.19 -6.85
N ALA A 96 3.72 3.42 -7.31
CA ALA A 96 3.91 2.04 -7.77
C ALA A 96 4.80 1.96 -9.02
N VAL A 97 4.61 2.87 -9.99
CA VAL A 97 5.45 2.96 -11.20
C VAL A 97 6.89 3.31 -10.83
N ILE A 98 7.10 4.26 -9.92
CA ILE A 98 8.45 4.63 -9.45
C ILE A 98 9.11 3.44 -8.77
N ALA A 99 8.41 2.75 -7.86
CA ALA A 99 8.93 1.55 -7.21
C ALA A 99 9.28 0.46 -8.22
N TRP A 100 8.42 0.20 -9.21
CA TRP A 100 8.69 -0.75 -10.28
C TRP A 100 9.94 -0.38 -11.09
N LEU A 101 10.12 0.89 -11.43
CA LEU A 101 11.32 1.37 -12.14
C LEU A 101 12.60 1.20 -11.30
N MET A 102 12.52 1.42 -9.98
CA MET A 102 13.65 1.25 -9.07
C MET A 102 14.13 -0.21 -8.98
N TYR A 103 13.24 -1.17 -9.14
CA TYR A 103 13.52 -2.61 -9.06
C TYR A 103 13.41 -3.33 -10.42
N ALA A 104 13.54 -2.60 -11.52
CA ALA A 104 13.32 -3.16 -12.87
C ALA A 104 14.28 -4.31 -13.21
N ASP A 105 15.51 -4.27 -12.74
CA ASP A 105 16.50 -5.32 -13.00
C ASP A 105 16.25 -6.55 -12.11
N GLU A 106 15.82 -6.36 -10.86
CA GLU A 106 15.41 -7.45 -9.96
C GLU A 106 14.14 -8.15 -10.45
N PHE A 107 13.20 -7.43 -11.05
CA PHE A 107 12.04 -8.03 -11.73
C PHE A 107 12.48 -8.92 -12.88
N LYS A 108 13.40 -8.47 -13.75
CA LYS A 108 13.96 -9.29 -14.85
C LYS A 108 14.70 -10.51 -14.31
N ALA A 109 15.52 -10.34 -13.25
CA ALA A 109 16.26 -11.44 -12.63
C ALA A 109 15.35 -12.45 -11.92
N SER A 110 14.14 -12.05 -11.56
CA SER A 110 13.12 -12.87 -10.90
C SER A 110 12.23 -13.61 -11.91
N ASP A 111 12.25 -13.23 -13.17
CA ASP A 111 11.44 -13.87 -14.21
C ASP A 111 11.78 -15.36 -14.37
N GLY A 112 10.77 -16.20 -14.33
CA GLY A 112 10.95 -17.66 -14.37
C GLY A 112 11.57 -18.29 -13.11
N VAL A 113 11.92 -17.51 -12.07
CA VAL A 113 12.54 -17.99 -10.82
C VAL A 113 11.61 -17.76 -9.61
N VAL A 114 10.98 -16.61 -9.53
CA VAL A 114 9.99 -16.27 -8.51
C VAL A 114 8.60 -16.50 -9.08
N ASP A 115 7.71 -17.09 -8.28
CA ASP A 115 6.32 -17.34 -8.70
C ASP A 115 5.68 -16.04 -9.23
N PRO A 116 5.11 -16.05 -10.46
CA PRO A 116 4.42 -14.90 -11.03
C PRO A 116 3.31 -14.34 -10.14
N ILE A 117 2.65 -15.21 -9.35
CA ILE A 117 1.63 -14.77 -8.38
C ILE A 117 2.28 -13.96 -7.26
N ALA A 118 3.45 -14.39 -6.76
CA ALA A 118 4.18 -13.65 -5.75
C ALA A 118 4.66 -12.29 -6.27
N GLN A 119 5.14 -12.22 -7.51
CA GLN A 119 5.52 -10.94 -8.14
C GLN A 119 4.30 -9.99 -8.30
N ARG A 120 3.15 -10.52 -8.73
CA ARG A 120 1.91 -9.74 -8.82
C ARG A 120 1.48 -9.21 -7.44
N ASN A 121 1.67 -10.01 -6.40
CA ASN A 121 1.27 -9.67 -5.03
C ASN A 121 2.10 -8.53 -4.41
N ILE A 122 3.20 -8.15 -5.03
CA ILE A 122 3.94 -6.92 -4.67
C ILE A 122 3.03 -5.69 -4.82
N PHE A 123 2.17 -5.67 -5.84
CA PHE A 123 1.28 -4.55 -6.15
C PHE A 123 -0.18 -4.77 -5.73
N SER A 124 -0.53 -5.99 -5.35
CA SER A 124 -1.93 -6.34 -5.04
C SER A 124 -2.02 -7.35 -3.89
N THR A 125 -3.07 -7.25 -3.10
CA THR A 125 -3.34 -8.22 -2.04
C THR A 125 -4.17 -9.37 -2.59
N ASN A 126 -3.70 -10.61 -2.38
CA ASN A 126 -4.43 -11.82 -2.73
C ASN A 126 -4.94 -12.55 -1.48
N PRO A 127 -6.05 -13.30 -1.61
CA PRO A 127 -6.46 -14.24 -0.57
C PRO A 127 -5.41 -15.32 -0.36
N THR A 128 -5.18 -15.67 0.90
CA THR A 128 -4.21 -16.71 1.29
C THR A 128 -4.61 -18.10 0.81
N THR A 129 -5.90 -18.31 0.52
CA THR A 129 -6.46 -19.61 0.07
C THR A 129 -7.31 -19.39 -1.16
N GLU A 130 -6.99 -20.08 -2.26
CA GLU A 130 -7.81 -20.06 -3.48
C GLU A 130 -9.24 -20.56 -3.20
N GLY A 131 -10.23 -19.92 -3.84
CA GLY A 131 -11.64 -20.28 -3.69
C GLY A 131 -12.34 -19.70 -2.46
N THR A 132 -11.67 -18.89 -1.64
CA THR A 132 -12.33 -18.17 -0.56
C THR A 132 -13.04 -16.91 -1.08
N ASN A 133 -14.28 -16.70 -0.65
CA ASN A 133 -15.02 -15.49 -0.99
C ASN A 133 -14.43 -14.26 -0.21
N TYR A 134 -14.71 -13.05 -0.72
CA TYR A 134 -14.22 -11.80 -0.12
C TYR A 134 -14.59 -11.64 1.36
N ALA A 135 -15.77 -12.10 1.80
CA ALA A 135 -16.20 -12.01 3.17
C ALA A 135 -15.31 -12.87 4.09
N ARG A 136 -14.93 -14.07 3.69
CA ARG A 136 -14.03 -14.95 4.44
C ARG A 136 -12.62 -14.38 4.51
N ASN A 137 -12.12 -13.77 3.42
CA ASN A 137 -10.82 -13.09 3.42
C ASN A 137 -10.80 -11.89 4.34
N PHE A 138 -11.85 -11.06 4.31
CA PHE A 138 -11.99 -9.93 5.22
C PHE A 138 -11.99 -10.41 6.69
N TYR A 139 -12.70 -11.50 6.97
CA TYR A 139 -12.73 -12.10 8.30
C TYR A 139 -11.37 -12.66 8.73
N LEU A 140 -10.63 -13.31 7.84
CA LEU A 140 -9.30 -13.83 8.10
C LEU A 140 -8.29 -12.69 8.37
N HIS A 141 -8.34 -11.59 7.61
CA HIS A 141 -7.53 -10.41 7.89
C HIS A 141 -7.82 -9.80 9.26
N LEU A 142 -9.08 -9.70 9.66
CA LEU A 142 -9.45 -9.25 11.00
C LEU A 142 -8.97 -10.23 12.09
N CYS A 143 -9.11 -11.53 11.86
CA CYS A 143 -8.69 -12.56 12.83
C CYS A 143 -7.19 -12.67 13.00
N VAL A 144 -6.40 -12.53 11.93
CA VAL A 144 -4.94 -12.52 12.01
C VAL A 144 -4.43 -11.34 12.84
N HIS A 145 -5.12 -10.21 12.78
CA HIS A 145 -4.78 -9.03 13.59
C HIS A 145 -5.16 -9.20 15.08
N GLN A 146 -6.16 -10.03 15.39
CA GLN A 146 -6.68 -10.19 16.77
C GLN A 146 -6.26 -11.48 17.47
N ARG A 147 -5.51 -12.41 16.84
CA ARG A 147 -5.15 -13.72 17.41
C ARG A 147 -6.31 -14.41 18.13
N HIS A 148 -7.50 -14.40 17.53
CA HIS A 148 -8.65 -15.01 18.18
C HIS A 148 -8.60 -16.54 18.07
N PRO A 149 -8.80 -17.32 19.19
CA PRO A 149 -8.69 -18.78 19.20
C PRO A 149 -9.68 -19.55 18.30
N ARG A 150 -10.65 -18.87 17.71
CA ARG A 150 -11.66 -19.45 16.82
C ARG A 150 -11.28 -19.51 15.33
N CYS A 151 -10.07 -19.09 14.97
CA CYS A 151 -9.60 -19.06 13.57
C CYS A 151 -8.62 -20.20 13.23
N ARG A 152 -8.65 -21.30 14.01
CA ARG A 152 -7.97 -22.56 13.64
C ARG A 152 -8.90 -23.49 12.91
#